data_3b0e29db5c5ef90d21e71d726161cbab
#
_entry.id   3b0e29db5c5ef90d21e71d726161cbab
#
_cell.length_a   1.000
_cell.length_b   1.000
_cell.length_c   1.000
_cell.angle_alpha   90.00
_cell.angle_beta   90.00
_cell.angle_gamma   90.00
#
_symmetry.space_group_name_H-M   'P 1'
#
loop_
_entity.id
_entity.type
_entity.pdbx_description
1 polymer ?
#
loop_
_entity_poly.entity_id
_entity_poly.type
_entity_poly.pdbx_seq_one_letter_code
_entity_poly.pdbx_strand_id
1 'polypeptide(L)'
;FLEGAEKGTEYLREHMRFFDPDENVVYWYHGIDVSGRRETKVFASEFGDDYDAIPAYEQIYALAGPIQTYRITGDPRILRDAEMTVDLFDRFYLDRHDGGYFSHLDVITLDPQSESLGQNKGKKNWNSVGDHAPAYLINLYLATGEKRYADFLEYTFDTIEKYFPN
;
A
#
# COMPACT_ATOMS: atom_id res chain seq x y z
N PHE A 1 -10.94 -3.33 22.87
CA PHE A 1 -10.02 -2.85 21.82
C PHE A 1 -9.68 -3.96 20.82
N LEU A 2 -9.22 -5.16 21.24
CA LEU A 2 -8.84 -6.23 20.32
C LEU A 2 -10.00 -6.63 19.39
N GLU A 3 -11.17 -6.91 19.92
CA GLU A 3 -12.36 -7.25 19.12
C GLU A 3 -12.68 -6.18 18.07
N GLY A 4 -12.50 -4.89 18.41
CA GLY A 4 -12.68 -3.79 17.45
C GLY A 4 -11.63 -3.80 16.35
N ALA A 5 -10.36 -4.10 16.67
CA ALA A 5 -9.28 -4.22 15.70
C ALA A 5 -9.49 -5.41 14.75
N GLU A 6 -9.90 -6.57 15.27
CA GLU A 6 -10.23 -7.76 14.47
C GLU A 6 -11.40 -7.47 13.51
N LYS A 7 -12.50 -6.90 14.01
CA LYS A 7 -13.67 -6.53 13.19
C LYS A 7 -13.31 -5.49 12.12
N GLY A 8 -12.53 -4.47 12.46
CA GLY A 8 -12.08 -3.45 11.52
C GLY A 8 -11.17 -4.04 10.43
N THR A 9 -10.24 -4.90 10.82
CA THR A 9 -9.36 -5.60 9.87
C THR A 9 -10.15 -6.51 8.94
N GLU A 10 -11.09 -7.30 9.46
CA GLU A 10 -11.92 -8.16 8.62
C GLU A 10 -12.80 -7.34 7.66
N TYR A 11 -13.37 -6.23 8.12
CA TYR A 11 -14.13 -5.31 7.27
C TYR A 11 -13.28 -4.76 6.11
N LEU A 12 -12.05 -4.31 6.38
CA LEU A 12 -11.13 -3.87 5.33
C LEU A 12 -10.86 -5.00 4.32
N ARG A 13 -10.62 -6.20 4.81
CA ARG A 13 -10.34 -7.37 3.96
C ARG A 13 -11.53 -7.79 3.10
N GLU A 14 -12.74 -7.73 3.64
CA GLU A 14 -13.97 -8.13 2.93
C GLU A 14 -14.42 -7.09 1.90
N HIS A 15 -14.28 -5.81 2.21
CA HIS A 15 -14.90 -4.73 1.43
C HIS A 15 -13.92 -3.88 0.64
N MET A 16 -12.69 -3.68 1.13
CA MET A 16 -11.75 -2.71 0.54
C MET A 16 -10.53 -3.36 -0.10
N ARG A 17 -10.35 -4.65 0.05
CA ARG A 17 -9.26 -5.40 -0.56
C ARG A 17 -9.61 -5.83 -1.99
N PHE A 18 -8.66 -5.64 -2.91
CA PHE A 18 -8.69 -6.28 -4.22
C PHE A 18 -7.52 -7.26 -4.34
N PHE A 19 -7.81 -8.48 -4.73
CA PHE A 19 -6.81 -9.46 -5.12
C PHE A 19 -6.74 -9.53 -6.64
N ASP A 20 -5.58 -9.20 -7.19
CA ASP A 20 -5.30 -9.34 -8.61
C ASP A 20 -4.78 -10.75 -8.89
N PRO A 21 -5.57 -11.62 -9.56
CA PRO A 21 -5.16 -12.99 -9.82
C PRO A 21 -4.11 -13.12 -10.91
N ASP A 22 -4.04 -12.16 -11.84
CA ASP A 22 -3.10 -12.19 -12.95
C ASP A 22 -1.68 -11.85 -12.48
N GLU A 23 -1.59 -10.85 -11.59
CA GLU A 23 -0.33 -10.41 -11.02
C GLU A 23 -0.01 -11.05 -9.66
N ASN A 24 -0.98 -11.71 -9.03
CA ASN A 24 -0.86 -12.30 -7.70
C ASN A 24 -0.42 -11.29 -6.64
N VAL A 25 -1.04 -10.11 -6.66
CA VAL A 25 -0.82 -9.02 -5.69
C VAL A 25 -2.12 -8.59 -5.05
N VAL A 26 -2.02 -7.82 -3.97
CA VAL A 26 -3.17 -7.20 -3.30
C VAL A 26 -2.98 -5.69 -3.28
N TYR A 27 -4.04 -4.98 -3.63
CA TYR A 27 -4.17 -3.54 -3.36
C TYR A 27 -5.49 -3.22 -2.67
N TRP A 28 -5.60 -2.01 -2.17
CA TRP A 28 -6.70 -1.57 -1.32
C TRP A 28 -7.39 -0.36 -1.94
N TYR A 29 -8.71 -0.40 -1.99
CA TYR A 29 -9.50 0.75 -2.41
C TYR A 29 -9.46 1.86 -1.36
N HIS A 30 -9.49 3.11 -1.81
CA HIS A 30 -9.61 4.27 -0.93
C HIS A 30 -10.82 4.17 -0.01
N GLY A 31 -11.95 3.75 -0.55
CA GLY A 31 -13.20 3.65 0.17
C GLY A 31 -14.25 2.83 -0.55
N ILE A 32 -15.40 2.76 0.07
CA ILE A 32 -16.62 2.25 -0.53
C ILE A 32 -17.73 3.29 -0.36
N ASP A 33 -18.43 3.54 -1.43
CA ASP A 33 -19.66 4.33 -1.41
C ASP A 33 -20.86 3.38 -1.27
N VAL A 34 -21.64 3.56 -0.21
CA VAL A 34 -22.73 2.66 0.16
C VAL A 34 -24.07 3.37 -0.03
N SER A 35 -24.90 2.83 -0.93
CA SER A 35 -26.28 3.28 -1.15
C SER A 35 -27.26 2.12 -0.99
N GLY A 36 -27.91 2.04 0.18
CA GLY A 36 -28.79 0.94 0.54
C GLY A 36 -28.02 -0.38 0.67
N ARG A 37 -28.22 -1.30 -0.30
CA ARG A 37 -27.49 -2.59 -0.37
C ARG A 37 -26.41 -2.61 -1.45
N ARG A 38 -26.16 -1.49 -2.13
CA ARG A 38 -25.17 -1.40 -3.21
C ARG A 38 -23.89 -0.79 -2.65
N GLU A 39 -22.78 -1.37 -3.05
CA GLU A 39 -21.44 -0.87 -2.77
C GLU A 39 -20.74 -0.53 -4.08
N THR A 40 -20.12 0.63 -4.14
CA THR A 40 -19.28 1.05 -5.26
C THR A 40 -17.87 1.32 -4.71
N LYS A 41 -16.87 0.74 -5.34
CA LYS A 41 -15.47 0.93 -4.94
C LYS A 41 -14.97 2.31 -5.37
N VAL A 42 -14.27 2.98 -4.46
CA VAL A 42 -13.62 4.26 -4.69
C VAL A 42 -12.11 4.01 -4.70
N PHE A 43 -11.45 4.31 -5.83
CA PHE A 43 -10.02 4.03 -5.99
C PHE A 43 -9.16 5.03 -5.25
N ALA A 44 -9.49 6.32 -5.31
CA ALA A 44 -8.67 7.37 -4.74
C ALA A 44 -9.52 8.50 -4.15
N SER A 45 -8.89 9.32 -3.31
CA SER A 45 -9.52 10.47 -2.67
C SER A 45 -9.96 11.53 -3.68
N GLU A 46 -11.16 12.07 -3.52
CA GLU A 46 -11.65 13.20 -4.30
C GLU A 46 -10.94 14.53 -4.01
N PHE A 47 -10.17 14.58 -2.92
CA PHE A 47 -9.40 15.78 -2.51
C PHE A 47 -8.06 15.93 -3.22
N GLY A 48 -7.68 14.96 -4.05
CA GLY A 48 -6.45 14.96 -4.82
C GLY A 48 -6.71 14.78 -6.31
N ASP A 49 -5.63 14.79 -7.07
CA ASP A 49 -5.65 14.49 -8.50
C ASP A 49 -5.44 12.98 -8.75
N ASP A 50 -5.96 12.14 -7.84
CA ASP A 50 -5.68 10.71 -7.78
C ASP A 50 -6.77 9.86 -8.42
N TYR A 51 -7.73 10.49 -9.08
CA TYR A 51 -8.83 9.79 -9.75
C TYR A 51 -8.31 8.73 -10.72
N ASP A 52 -8.93 7.57 -10.68
CA ASP A 52 -8.58 6.43 -11.52
C ASP A 52 -7.12 5.95 -11.38
N ALA A 53 -6.53 6.13 -10.20
CA ALA A 53 -5.19 5.67 -9.87
C ALA A 53 -5.19 4.81 -8.59
N ILE A 54 -4.11 4.08 -8.37
CA ILE A 54 -3.81 3.39 -7.09
C ILE A 54 -2.68 4.17 -6.42
N PRO A 55 -2.97 5.04 -5.43
CA PRO A 55 -1.93 5.81 -4.75
C PRO A 55 -1.14 4.96 -3.77
N ALA A 56 0.19 5.11 -3.74
CA ALA A 56 1.08 4.37 -2.85
C ALA A 56 0.76 4.62 -1.37
N TYR A 57 0.54 5.88 -0.98
CA TYR A 57 0.30 6.24 0.42
C TYR A 57 -0.95 5.56 1.00
N GLU A 58 -1.99 5.35 0.19
CA GLU A 58 -3.20 4.66 0.63
C GLU A 58 -2.94 3.18 0.91
N GLN A 59 -2.11 2.53 0.08
CA GLN A 59 -1.69 1.14 0.28
C GLN A 59 -0.90 1.00 1.58
N ILE A 60 -0.04 1.97 1.89
CA ILE A 60 0.75 2.03 3.11
C ILE A 60 -0.16 2.12 4.34
N TYR A 61 -1.12 3.04 4.31
CA TYR A 61 -2.05 3.24 5.42
C TYR A 61 -3.01 2.07 5.62
N ALA A 62 -3.46 1.44 4.53
CA ALA A 62 -4.32 0.26 4.61
C ALA A 62 -3.66 -0.89 5.37
N LEU A 63 -2.34 -1.00 5.34
CA LEU A 63 -1.58 -2.04 6.05
C LEU A 63 -1.33 -1.72 7.53
N ALA A 64 -1.34 -0.46 7.94
CA ALA A 64 -0.91 -0.06 9.28
C ALA A 64 -1.73 -0.73 10.40
N GLY A 65 -3.05 -0.70 10.31
CA GLY A 65 -3.96 -1.34 11.27
C GLY A 65 -3.91 -2.88 11.22
N PRO A 66 -4.09 -3.50 10.05
CA PRO A 66 -4.03 -4.95 9.90
C PRO A 66 -2.75 -5.58 10.41
N ILE A 67 -1.57 -5.01 10.16
CA ILE A 67 -0.31 -5.54 10.66
C ILE A 67 -0.24 -5.51 12.19
N GLN A 68 -0.74 -4.47 12.84
CA GLN A 68 -0.84 -4.45 14.30
C GLN A 68 -1.80 -5.53 14.82
N THR A 69 -2.91 -5.75 14.13
CA THR A 69 -3.83 -6.85 14.45
C THR A 69 -3.14 -8.20 14.30
N TYR A 70 -2.39 -8.41 13.20
CA TYR A 70 -1.59 -9.62 12.98
C TYR A 70 -0.59 -9.87 14.12
N ARG A 71 0.13 -8.84 14.57
CA ARG A 71 1.11 -8.97 15.68
C ARG A 71 0.51 -9.51 16.97
N ILE A 72 -0.78 -9.30 17.18
CA ILE A 72 -1.48 -9.74 18.38
C ILE A 72 -2.15 -11.11 18.15
N THR A 73 -2.77 -11.29 17.00
CA THR A 73 -3.62 -12.46 16.72
C THR A 73 -2.86 -13.61 16.06
N GLY A 74 -1.82 -13.32 15.31
CA GLY A 74 -1.10 -14.29 14.48
C GLY A 74 -1.91 -14.79 13.28
N ASP A 75 -3.00 -14.11 12.87
CA ASP A 75 -3.84 -14.55 11.76
C ASP A 75 -3.06 -14.57 10.43
N PRO A 76 -2.77 -15.76 9.86
CA PRO A 76 -1.94 -15.87 8.66
C PRO A 76 -2.57 -15.24 7.42
N ARG A 77 -3.88 -15.03 7.41
CA ARG A 77 -4.59 -14.39 6.30
C ARG A 77 -4.20 -12.92 6.20
N ILE A 78 -4.03 -12.25 7.34
CA ILE A 78 -3.60 -10.85 7.40
C ILE A 78 -2.16 -10.72 6.91
N LEU A 79 -1.27 -11.60 7.37
CA LEU A 79 0.11 -11.61 6.91
C LEU A 79 0.19 -11.80 5.41
N ARG A 80 -0.54 -12.77 4.86
CA ARG A 80 -0.56 -13.01 3.42
C ARG A 80 -1.01 -11.78 2.62
N ASP A 81 -2.06 -11.09 3.04
CA ASP A 81 -2.52 -9.87 2.38
C ASP A 81 -1.43 -8.78 2.41
N ALA A 82 -0.74 -8.63 3.56
CA ALA A 82 0.37 -7.68 3.69
C ALA A 82 1.55 -8.05 2.78
N GLU A 83 1.95 -9.32 2.72
CA GLU A 83 3.01 -9.82 1.83
C GLU A 83 2.71 -9.51 0.36
N MET A 84 1.47 -9.76 -0.07
CA MET A 84 1.05 -9.51 -1.45
C MET A 84 0.99 -8.01 -1.77
N THR A 85 0.70 -7.15 -0.78
CA THR A 85 0.80 -5.70 -0.96
C THR A 85 2.27 -5.24 -1.00
N VAL A 86 3.16 -5.85 -0.22
CA VAL A 86 4.61 -5.61 -0.33
C VAL A 86 5.14 -6.04 -1.71
N ASP A 87 4.64 -7.15 -2.26
CA ASP A 87 4.98 -7.58 -3.62
C ASP A 87 4.50 -6.58 -4.69
N LEU A 88 3.35 -5.93 -4.47
CA LEU A 88 2.90 -4.81 -5.32
C LEU A 88 3.92 -3.65 -5.29
N PHE A 89 4.42 -3.28 -4.09
CA PHE A 89 5.44 -2.25 -3.97
C PHE A 89 6.75 -2.63 -4.68
N ASP A 90 7.22 -3.84 -4.45
CA ASP A 90 8.47 -4.33 -5.04
C ASP A 90 8.44 -4.35 -6.56
N ARG A 91 7.32 -4.73 -7.14
CA ARG A 91 7.21 -4.96 -8.58
C ARG A 91 6.78 -3.73 -9.37
N PHE A 92 5.94 -2.88 -8.82
CA PHE A 92 5.27 -1.81 -9.57
C PHE A 92 5.56 -0.41 -9.08
N TYR A 93 5.69 -0.19 -7.76
CA TYR A 93 6.03 1.13 -7.25
C TYR A 93 7.53 1.41 -7.22
N LEU A 94 8.35 0.40 -6.98
CA LEU A 94 9.80 0.58 -6.85
C LEU A 94 10.44 0.95 -8.19
N ASP A 95 11.08 2.12 -8.24
CA ASP A 95 11.89 2.49 -9.40
C ASP A 95 13.32 1.96 -9.24
N ARG A 96 13.62 0.90 -9.99
CA ARG A 96 14.95 0.25 -9.95
C ARG A 96 15.99 0.99 -10.78
N HIS A 97 15.59 1.94 -11.62
CA HIS A 97 16.51 2.69 -12.47
C HIS A 97 17.04 3.93 -11.75
N ASP A 98 16.13 4.82 -11.30
CA ASP A 98 16.50 6.10 -10.70
C ASP A 98 16.39 6.08 -9.16
N GLY A 99 15.84 5.01 -8.60
CA GLY A 99 15.59 4.86 -7.18
C GLY A 99 14.30 5.56 -6.71
N GLY A 100 13.86 5.21 -5.51
CA GLY A 100 12.62 5.69 -4.91
C GLY A 100 11.39 4.89 -5.33
N TYR A 101 10.23 5.42 -4.99
CA TYR A 101 8.94 4.81 -5.30
C TYR A 101 8.07 5.77 -6.08
N PHE A 102 7.42 5.27 -7.14
CA PHE A 102 6.36 6.01 -7.81
C PHE A 102 5.18 6.23 -6.86
N SER A 103 4.49 7.33 -7.03
CA SER A 103 3.37 7.69 -6.15
C SER A 103 2.04 7.08 -6.56
N HIS A 104 1.89 6.72 -7.84
CA HIS A 104 0.62 6.25 -8.41
C HIS A 104 0.86 5.14 -9.43
N LEU A 105 -0.08 4.18 -9.48
CA LEU A 105 -0.18 3.18 -10.54
C LEU A 105 -1.50 3.35 -11.28
N ASP A 106 -1.47 3.05 -12.58
CA ASP A 106 -2.69 2.92 -13.38
C ASP A 106 -3.52 1.72 -12.89
N VAL A 107 -4.84 1.89 -12.77
CA VAL A 107 -5.74 0.88 -12.21
C VAL A 107 -5.91 -0.38 -13.08
N ILE A 108 -5.56 -0.28 -14.36
CA ILE A 108 -5.74 -1.39 -15.32
C ILE A 108 -4.41 -2.09 -15.58
N THR A 109 -3.35 -1.31 -15.79
CA THR A 109 -2.06 -1.84 -16.25
C THR A 109 -1.02 -1.97 -15.13
N LEU A 110 -1.26 -1.36 -13.96
CA LEU A 110 -0.31 -1.16 -12.86
C LEU A 110 0.97 -0.42 -13.29
N ASP A 111 0.96 0.22 -14.46
CA ASP A 111 2.11 0.96 -14.99
C ASP A 111 2.16 2.39 -14.41
N PRO A 112 3.23 2.76 -13.67
CA PRO A 112 3.40 4.12 -13.17
C PRO A 112 3.70 5.14 -14.29
N GLN A 113 3.99 4.68 -15.50
CA GLN A 113 4.27 5.53 -16.66
C GLN A 113 3.09 5.66 -17.62
N SER A 114 1.91 5.10 -17.25
CA SER A 114 0.70 5.19 -18.07
C SER A 114 0.26 6.64 -18.31
N GLU A 115 -0.17 6.94 -19.53
CA GLU A 115 -0.71 8.26 -19.90
C GLU A 115 -2.04 8.56 -19.17
N SER A 116 -2.77 7.55 -18.73
CA SER A 116 -4.01 7.70 -17.95
C SER A 116 -3.81 8.45 -16.64
N LEU A 117 -2.60 8.37 -16.07
CA LEU A 117 -2.23 9.03 -14.81
C LEU A 117 -2.07 10.56 -14.92
N GLY A 118 -2.04 11.12 -16.15
CA GLY A 118 -1.91 12.54 -16.36
C GLY A 118 -0.71 13.15 -15.64
N GLN A 119 -0.94 14.11 -14.75
CA GLN A 119 0.13 14.77 -13.99
C GLN A 119 0.80 13.88 -12.94
N ASN A 120 0.22 12.72 -12.62
CA ASN A 120 0.78 11.75 -11.68
C ASN A 120 1.67 10.69 -12.36
N LYS A 121 1.76 10.72 -13.70
CA LYS A 121 2.64 9.84 -14.48
C LYS A 121 4.09 10.00 -14.04
N GLY A 122 4.70 8.90 -13.63
CA GLY A 122 6.10 8.86 -13.19
C GLY A 122 6.42 9.70 -11.95
N LYS A 123 5.42 10.23 -11.27
CA LYS A 123 5.59 11.11 -10.11
C LYS A 123 6.14 10.34 -8.92
N LYS A 124 7.10 10.96 -8.24
CA LYS A 124 7.62 10.54 -6.93
C LYS A 124 7.46 11.68 -5.94
N ASN A 125 7.06 11.37 -4.72
CA ASN A 125 6.90 12.38 -3.67
C ASN A 125 7.22 11.79 -2.29
N TRP A 126 7.23 12.66 -1.27
CA TRP A 126 7.46 12.24 0.11
C TRP A 126 6.45 11.18 0.59
N ASN A 127 5.16 11.36 0.27
CA ASN A 127 4.11 10.46 0.71
C ASN A 127 4.27 9.03 0.19
N SER A 128 4.97 8.83 -0.92
CA SER A 128 5.27 7.50 -1.46
C SER A 128 6.45 6.82 -0.78
N VAL A 129 7.23 7.53 0.03
CA VAL A 129 8.46 7.01 0.67
C VAL A 129 8.42 7.17 2.19
N GLY A 130 8.16 8.39 2.69
CA GLY A 130 8.33 8.73 4.09
C GLY A 130 7.47 7.93 5.07
N ASP A 131 6.29 7.52 4.64
CA ASP A 131 5.35 6.77 5.48
C ASP A 131 5.57 5.25 5.46
N HIS A 132 6.39 4.70 4.56
CA HIS A 132 6.65 3.26 4.49
C HIS A 132 7.21 2.70 5.79
N ALA A 133 8.30 3.29 6.27
CA ALA A 133 9.02 2.77 7.42
C ALA A 133 8.18 2.80 8.71
N PRO A 134 7.59 3.95 9.12
CA PRO A 134 6.85 4.00 10.37
C PRO A 134 5.49 3.32 10.31
N ALA A 135 4.80 3.34 9.15
CA ALA A 135 3.45 2.83 9.06
C ALA A 135 3.37 1.31 9.06
N TYR A 136 4.22 0.62 8.32
CA TYR A 136 4.08 -0.83 8.22
C TYR A 136 5.38 -1.65 8.20
N LEU A 137 6.45 -1.21 7.54
CA LEU A 137 7.66 -2.03 7.37
C LEU A 137 8.34 -2.41 8.68
N ILE A 138 8.49 -1.44 9.61
CA ILE A 138 9.05 -1.71 10.94
C ILE A 138 8.19 -2.77 11.65
N ASN A 139 6.87 -2.63 11.58
CA ASN A 139 5.96 -3.54 12.25
C ASN A 139 5.95 -4.93 11.62
N LEU A 140 6.06 -5.04 10.29
CA LEU A 140 6.24 -6.33 9.61
C LEU A 140 7.56 -6.99 10.01
N TYR A 141 8.66 -6.24 10.01
CA TYR A 141 9.95 -6.77 10.44
C TYR A 141 9.91 -7.27 11.89
N LEU A 142 9.34 -6.49 12.81
CA LEU A 142 9.19 -6.89 14.21
C LEU A 142 8.27 -8.09 14.41
N ALA A 143 7.29 -8.28 13.53
CA ALA A 143 6.34 -9.38 13.60
C ALA A 143 6.89 -10.69 13.04
N THR A 144 7.72 -10.63 12.00
CA THR A 144 8.14 -11.80 11.22
C THR A 144 9.63 -12.12 11.35
N GLY A 145 10.47 -11.11 11.60
CA GLY A 145 11.93 -11.23 11.56
C GLY A 145 12.51 -11.43 10.14
N GLU A 146 11.70 -11.29 9.10
CA GLU A 146 12.13 -11.55 7.74
C GLU A 146 13.05 -10.47 7.17
N LYS A 147 14.18 -10.91 6.63
CA LYS A 147 15.21 -10.05 6.05
C LYS A 147 14.68 -9.13 4.95
N ARG A 148 13.73 -9.58 4.14
CA ARG A 148 13.15 -8.77 3.06
C ARG A 148 12.61 -7.41 3.56
N TYR A 149 12.01 -7.37 4.74
CA TYR A 149 11.49 -6.12 5.31
C TYR A 149 12.60 -5.22 5.85
N ALA A 150 13.66 -5.80 6.37
CA ALA A 150 14.86 -5.04 6.74
C ALA A 150 15.52 -4.40 5.50
N ASP A 151 15.63 -5.15 4.39
CA ASP A 151 16.18 -4.66 3.13
C ASP A 151 15.31 -3.52 2.54
N PHE A 152 13.99 -3.63 2.63
CA PHE A 152 13.07 -2.55 2.23
C PHE A 152 13.19 -1.33 3.13
N LEU A 153 13.39 -1.51 4.45
CA LEU A 153 13.64 -0.40 5.38
C LEU A 153 14.94 0.33 5.05
N GLU A 154 16.04 -0.40 4.84
CA GLU A 154 17.33 0.15 4.44
C GLU A 154 17.18 0.97 3.15
N TYR A 155 16.60 0.37 2.11
CA TYR A 155 16.33 1.06 0.85
C TYR A 155 15.47 2.33 1.03
N THR A 156 14.45 2.28 1.89
CA THR A 156 13.58 3.43 2.16
C THR A 156 14.35 4.56 2.84
N PHE A 157 15.16 4.25 3.86
CA PHE A 157 15.98 5.25 4.55
C PHE A 157 17.06 5.84 3.67
N ASP A 158 17.75 5.03 2.87
CA ASP A 158 18.74 5.50 1.90
C ASP A 158 18.12 6.44 0.85
N THR A 159 16.89 6.11 0.42
CA THR A 159 16.13 6.97 -0.50
C THR A 159 15.79 8.31 0.15
N ILE A 160 15.36 8.30 1.42
CA ILE A 160 15.05 9.51 2.18
C ILE A 160 16.30 10.38 2.33
N GLU A 161 17.41 9.80 2.75
CA GLU A 161 18.68 10.52 2.93
C GLU A 161 19.17 11.14 1.62
N LYS A 162 19.04 10.41 0.51
CA LYS A 162 19.53 10.85 -0.81
C LYS A 162 18.69 11.95 -1.43
N TYR A 163 17.36 11.87 -1.35
CA TYR A 163 16.46 12.74 -2.12
C TYR A 163 15.71 13.77 -1.30
N PHE A 164 15.66 13.60 0.03
CA PHE A 164 14.99 14.51 0.95
C PHE A 164 15.93 14.98 2.07
N PRO A 165 17.17 15.43 1.77
CA PRO A 165 18.07 15.93 2.80
C PRO A 165 17.50 17.19 3.46
N ASN A 166 17.76 17.36 4.78
CA ASN A 166 17.42 18.59 5.52
C ASN A 166 18.24 19.79 5.04
#